data_17d6346e6d929e2f5adb18ea0db9937f
#
_entry.id   17d6346e6d929e2f5adb18ea0db9937f
#
_cell.length_a   1.000
_cell.length_b   1.000
_cell.length_c   1.000
_cell.angle_alpha   90.00
_cell.angle_beta   90.00
_cell.angle_gamma   90.00
#
_symmetry.space_group_name_H-M   'P 1'
#
loop_
_entity.id
_entity.type
_entity.pdbx_description
1 polymer ?
#
loop_
_entity_poly.entity_id
_entity_poly.type
_entity_poly.pdbx_seq_one_letter_code
_entity_poly.pdbx_strand_id
1 'polypeptide(L)' 'MSLYRCRFLDRTLDAFQIQGLACENDAEAIVMARRMSANSDADGFELWQDERCVHREPQTT' A
#
# COMPACT_ATOMS: atom_id res chain seq x y z
N MET A 1 4.54 -2.36 -17.50
CA MET A 1 3.58 -2.18 -16.37
C MET A 1 3.85 -3.24 -15.32
N SER A 2 3.93 -2.84 -14.06
CA SER A 2 4.23 -3.73 -12.95
C SER A 2 3.03 -3.91 -12.06
N LEU A 3 2.92 -5.09 -11.45
CA LEU A 3 1.84 -5.38 -10.52
C LEU A 3 2.33 -5.20 -9.09
N TYR A 4 1.54 -4.50 -8.32
CA TYR A 4 1.80 -4.25 -6.90
C TYR A 4 0.62 -4.74 -6.08
N ARG A 5 0.85 -5.01 -4.80
CA ARG A 5 -0.20 -5.32 -3.85
C ARG A 5 -0.17 -4.29 -2.74
N CYS A 6 -1.32 -3.66 -2.50
CA CYS A 6 -1.46 -2.71 -1.42
C CYS A 6 -2.24 -3.39 -0.30
N ARG A 7 -1.62 -3.51 0.87
CA ARG A 7 -2.24 -4.07 2.06
C ARG A 7 -2.69 -2.92 2.94
N PHE A 8 -3.99 -2.82 3.17
CA PHE A 8 -4.53 -1.76 4.02
C PHE A 8 -4.53 -2.24 5.46
N LEU A 9 -4.03 -1.40 6.35
CA LEU A 9 -3.80 -1.74 7.74
C LEU A 9 -4.79 -1.03 8.64
N ASP A 10 -5.19 -1.70 9.71
CA ASP A 10 -6.02 -1.11 10.74
C ASP A 10 -5.13 -0.46 11.81
N ARG A 11 -5.79 0.03 12.89
CA ARG A 11 -5.12 0.69 13.99
C ARG A 11 -4.02 -0.15 14.63
N THR A 12 -4.18 -1.47 14.62
CA THR A 12 -3.20 -2.39 15.22
C THR A 12 -2.13 -2.81 14.23
N LEU A 13 -2.16 -2.25 13.01
CA LEU A 13 -1.25 -2.54 11.90
C LEU A 13 -1.45 -3.94 11.33
N ASP A 14 -2.63 -4.51 11.52
CA ASP A 14 -3.02 -5.76 10.88
C ASP A 14 -3.69 -5.45 9.55
N ALA A 15 -3.37 -6.24 8.53
CA ALA A 15 -3.98 -6.08 7.22
C ALA A 15 -5.41 -6.61 7.23
N PHE A 16 -6.34 -5.79 6.77
CA PHE A 16 -7.74 -6.21 6.67
C PHE A 16 -8.23 -6.25 5.22
N GLN A 17 -7.45 -5.74 4.29
CA GLN A 17 -7.81 -5.76 2.87
C GLN A 17 -6.55 -5.70 2.02
N ILE A 18 -6.56 -6.41 0.90
CA ILE A 18 -5.46 -6.39 -0.07
C ILE A 18 -6.03 -6.02 -1.42
N GLN A 19 -5.38 -5.07 -2.09
CA GLN A 19 -5.82 -4.59 -3.41
C GLN A 19 -4.65 -4.67 -4.38
N GLY A 20 -4.91 -5.22 -5.58
CA GLY A 20 -3.91 -5.22 -6.64
C GLY A 20 -3.86 -3.88 -7.36
N LEU A 21 -2.66 -3.44 -7.69
CA LEU A 21 -2.43 -2.21 -8.45
C LEU A 21 -1.53 -2.51 -9.63
N ALA A 22 -1.85 -1.92 -10.79
CA ALA A 22 -1.00 -1.99 -11.97
C ALA A 22 -0.45 -0.59 -12.22
N CYS A 23 0.86 -0.42 -12.07
CA CYS A 23 1.50 0.89 -12.17
C CYS A 23 2.79 0.80 -12.97
N GLU A 24 3.25 1.92 -13.49
CA GLU A 24 4.45 1.97 -14.31
C GLU A 24 5.72 1.89 -13.48
N ASN A 25 5.69 2.43 -12.26
CA ASN A 25 6.87 2.44 -11.40
C ASN A 25 6.46 2.58 -9.94
N ASP A 26 7.44 2.50 -9.05
CA ASP A 26 7.22 2.56 -7.61
C ASP A 26 6.58 3.89 -7.18
N ALA A 27 7.05 5.00 -7.74
CA ALA A 27 6.55 6.32 -7.37
C ALA A 27 5.05 6.45 -7.67
N GLU A 28 4.63 5.98 -8.84
CA GLU A 28 3.21 5.99 -9.21
C GLU A 28 2.40 5.10 -8.29
N ALA A 29 2.93 3.91 -7.97
CA ALA A 29 2.24 2.99 -7.09
C ALA A 29 2.05 3.57 -5.69
N ILE A 30 3.07 4.28 -5.18
CA ILE A 30 2.99 4.92 -3.86
C ILE A 30 1.90 6.00 -3.85
N VAL A 31 1.84 6.82 -4.90
CA VAL A 31 0.81 7.87 -4.98
C VAL A 31 -0.58 7.25 -5.01
N MET A 32 -0.77 6.21 -5.80
CA MET A 32 -2.09 5.57 -5.90
C MET A 32 -2.48 4.90 -4.59
N ALA A 33 -1.55 4.19 -3.96
CA ALA A 33 -1.82 3.54 -2.68
C ALA A 33 -2.18 4.57 -1.60
N ARG A 34 -1.48 5.69 -1.59
CA ARG A 34 -1.76 6.76 -0.63
C ARG A 34 -3.16 7.34 -0.82
N ARG A 35 -3.57 7.55 -2.08
CA ARG A 35 -4.92 8.03 -2.38
C ARG A 35 -5.97 7.04 -1.94
N MET A 36 -5.76 5.77 -2.23
CA MET A 36 -6.71 4.73 -1.88
C MET A 36 -6.84 4.63 -0.36
N SER A 37 -5.74 4.70 0.35
CA SER A 37 -5.73 4.67 1.81
C SER A 37 -6.47 5.88 2.38
N ALA A 38 -6.26 7.06 1.82
CA ALA A 38 -6.91 8.29 2.28
C ALA A 38 -8.42 8.26 2.07
N ASN A 39 -8.89 7.53 1.05
CA ASN A 39 -10.32 7.42 0.73
C ASN A 39 -10.99 6.21 1.40
N SER A 40 -10.30 5.54 2.29
CA SER A 40 -10.81 4.37 3.01
C SER A 40 -10.72 4.60 4.51
N ASP A 41 -11.18 3.61 5.30
CA ASP A 41 -11.06 3.67 6.75
C ASP A 41 -9.71 3.15 7.25
N ALA A 42 -8.76 2.95 6.36
CA ALA A 42 -7.46 2.41 6.72
C ALA A 42 -6.64 3.42 7.54
N ASP A 43 -5.94 2.92 8.54
CA ASP A 43 -5.02 3.73 9.34
C ASP A 43 -3.62 3.77 8.75
N GLY A 44 -3.34 2.88 7.80
CA GLY A 44 -2.08 2.85 7.11
C GLY A 44 -2.12 1.85 5.98
N PHE A 45 -0.99 1.71 5.29
CA PHE A 45 -0.91 0.73 4.21
C PHE A 45 0.53 0.27 4.02
N GLU A 46 0.66 -0.91 3.40
CA GLU A 46 1.95 -1.43 2.92
C GLU A 46 1.81 -1.68 1.43
N LEU A 47 2.81 -1.28 0.67
CA LEU A 47 2.84 -1.49 -0.76
C LEU A 47 3.94 -2.51 -1.08
N TRP A 48 3.57 -3.59 -1.76
CA TRP A 48 4.48 -4.68 -2.06
C TRP A 48 4.53 -4.97 -3.55
N GLN A 49 5.69 -5.35 -4.02
CA GLN A 49 5.89 -5.93 -5.34
C GLN A 49 6.60 -7.26 -5.14
N ASP A 50 5.88 -8.36 -5.38
CA ASP A 50 6.35 -9.71 -5.08
C ASP A 50 6.76 -9.81 -3.61
N GLU A 51 8.02 -10.10 -3.31
CA GLU A 51 8.50 -10.21 -1.93
C GLU A 51 9.16 -8.94 -1.43
N ARG A 52 9.12 -7.87 -2.22
CA ARG A 52 9.79 -6.60 -1.89
C ARG A 52 8.78 -5.61 -1.34
N CYS A 53 9.03 -5.11 -0.14
CA CYS A 53 8.24 -4.02 0.43
C CYS A 53 8.71 -2.70 -0.18
N VAL A 54 7.88 -2.11 -1.01
CA VAL A 54 8.20 -0.87 -1.71
C VAL A 54 8.06 0.34 -0.79
N HIS A 55 7.00 0.35 0.02
CA HIS A 55 6.70 1.51 0.85
C HIS A 55 5.72 1.09 1.96
N ARG A 56 5.78 1.80 3.07
CA ARG A 56 4.89 1.56 4.21
C ARG A 56 4.54 2.88 4.88
N GLU A 57 3.28 3.07 5.23
CA GLU A 57 2.82 4.21 6.01
C GLU A 57 1.84 3.73 7.09
N PRO A 58 1.93 4.22 8.33
CA PRO A 58 3.01 5.04 8.82
C PRO A 58 4.31 4.26 8.90
N GLN A 59 5.43 4.96 8.74
CA GLN A 59 6.72 4.34 8.88
C GLN A 59 7.00 4.15 10.38
N THR A 60 7.31 2.92 10.76
CA THR A 60 7.73 2.64 12.12
C THR A 60 9.25 2.72 12.16
N THR A 61 9.75 3.57 13.00
CA THR A 61 11.18 3.63 13.27
C THR A 61 11.54 2.65 14.35
#